data_2377210b21ee54b73c2d7b100f07d618
#
_entry.id   2377210b21ee54b73c2d7b100f07d618
#
_cell.length_a   1.000
_cell.length_b   1.000
_cell.length_c   1.000
_cell.angle_alpha   90.00
_cell.angle_beta   90.00
_cell.angle_gamma   90.00
#
_symmetry.space_group_name_H-M   'P 1'
#
loop_
_entity.id
_entity.type
_entity.pdbx_description
1 polymer ?
#
loop_
_entity_poly.entity_id
_entity_poly.type
_entity_poly.pdbx_seq_one_letter_code
_entity_poly.pdbx_strand_id
1 'polypeptide(L)'
;AMVPVLLFALVLSGGAVLILKKQADAEVKDTRERLLGDRRAELEHYVQIAMGSIQAEYDRSANGDLNARAEAIARLSKIKYGKDGYIFGYDSQVVRLFRGDSPVDVGKSFRDRRDPSGVYLNRELVEAGRNGSHYVTYTSPLPG
;
A
#
# COMPACT_ATOMS: atom_id res chain seq x y z
N ALA A 1 -38.56 20.57 45.45
CA ALA A 1 -39.08 20.26 44.10
C ALA A 1 -38.16 20.64 42.92
N MET A 2 -36.93 21.15 43.15
CA MET A 2 -35.96 21.49 42.06
C MET A 2 -34.97 20.41 41.70
N VAL A 3 -34.82 19.34 42.52
CA VAL A 3 -33.83 18.30 42.28
C VAL A 3 -34.09 17.39 41.05
N PRO A 4 -35.36 17.01 40.73
CA PRO A 4 -35.60 16.12 39.59
C PRO A 4 -35.34 16.82 38.21
N VAL A 5 -35.55 18.10 38.10
CA VAL A 5 -35.34 18.88 36.83
C VAL A 5 -33.83 18.98 36.51
N LEU A 6 -32.99 19.20 37.54
CA LEU A 6 -31.55 19.24 37.39
C LEU A 6 -30.94 17.90 36.99
N LEU A 7 -31.43 16.79 37.56
CA LEU A 7 -31.03 15.44 37.20
C LEU A 7 -31.41 15.09 35.76
N PHE A 8 -32.59 15.51 35.30
CA PHE A 8 -33.07 15.28 33.95
C PHE A 8 -32.25 16.06 32.92
N ALA A 9 -31.89 17.31 33.21
CA ALA A 9 -31.01 18.10 32.38
C ALA A 9 -29.58 17.53 32.23
N LEU A 10 -29.03 16.98 33.33
CA LEU A 10 -27.72 16.31 33.32
C LEU A 10 -27.71 15.01 32.49
N VAL A 11 -28.77 14.22 32.55
CA VAL A 11 -28.92 13.00 31.76
C VAL A 11 -29.08 13.31 30.27
N LEU A 12 -29.85 14.33 29.91
CA LEU A 12 -30.03 14.77 28.51
C LEU A 12 -28.73 15.34 27.93
N SER A 13 -27.97 16.12 28.67
CA SER A 13 -26.70 16.71 28.20
C SER A 13 -25.60 15.63 28.07
N GLY A 14 -25.51 14.68 29.00
CA GLY A 14 -24.59 13.56 28.93
C GLY A 14 -24.88 12.61 27.77
N GLY A 15 -26.17 12.32 27.52
CA GLY A 15 -26.60 11.51 26.39
C GLY A 15 -26.30 12.16 25.04
N ALA A 16 -26.53 13.46 24.91
CA ALA A 16 -26.24 14.22 23.70
C ALA A 16 -24.71 14.24 23.35
N VAL A 17 -23.87 14.42 24.35
CA VAL A 17 -22.40 14.40 24.17
C VAL A 17 -21.92 13.02 23.71
N LEU A 18 -22.45 11.93 24.28
CA LEU A 18 -22.11 10.56 23.88
C LEU A 18 -22.54 10.25 22.44
N ILE A 19 -23.72 10.71 22.03
CA ILE A 19 -24.22 10.52 20.67
C ILE A 19 -23.36 11.30 19.67
N LEU A 20 -23.05 12.56 19.95
CA LEU A 20 -22.20 13.39 19.11
C LEU A 20 -20.79 12.81 18.95
N LYS A 21 -20.20 12.29 20.03
CA LYS A 21 -18.89 11.62 19.99
C LYS A 21 -18.94 10.38 19.12
N LYS A 22 -19.96 9.55 19.28
CA LYS A 22 -20.12 8.32 18.48
C LYS A 22 -20.34 8.63 17.00
N GLN A 23 -21.06 9.68 16.67
CA GLN A 23 -21.25 10.14 15.29
C GLN A 23 -19.94 10.67 14.70
N ALA A 24 -19.17 11.48 15.44
CA ALA A 24 -17.89 12.00 14.99
C ALA A 24 -16.87 10.86 14.76
N ASP A 25 -16.78 9.87 15.65
CA ASP A 25 -15.92 8.71 15.51
C ASP A 25 -16.30 7.85 14.27
N ALA A 26 -17.60 7.70 14.01
CA ALA A 26 -18.09 6.97 12.84
C ALA A 26 -17.78 7.70 11.53
N GLU A 27 -17.91 9.03 11.49
CA GLU A 27 -17.59 9.86 10.32
C GLU A 27 -16.09 9.87 10.01
N VAL A 28 -15.24 9.96 11.03
CA VAL A 28 -13.79 9.84 10.89
C VAL A 28 -13.40 8.49 10.32
N LYS A 29 -13.99 7.41 10.84
CA LYS A 29 -13.75 6.04 10.35
C LYS A 29 -14.15 5.89 8.88
N ASP A 30 -15.35 6.33 8.52
CA ASP A 30 -15.88 6.25 7.16
C ASP A 30 -15.04 7.06 6.17
N THR A 31 -14.64 8.27 6.56
CA THR A 31 -13.74 9.11 5.76
C THR A 31 -12.38 8.44 5.54
N ARG A 32 -11.82 7.84 6.59
CA ARG A 32 -10.55 7.10 6.50
C ARG A 32 -10.66 5.89 5.56
N GLU A 33 -11.74 5.13 5.67
CA GLU A 33 -11.96 3.95 4.81
C GLU A 33 -12.11 4.35 3.34
N ARG A 34 -12.83 5.43 3.05
CA ARG A 34 -12.93 5.99 1.68
C ARG A 34 -11.58 6.42 1.14
N LEU A 35 -10.82 7.22 1.90
CA LEU A 35 -9.49 7.67 1.48
C LEU A 35 -8.52 6.50 1.23
N LEU A 36 -8.58 5.45 2.04
CA LEU A 36 -7.79 4.24 1.83
C LEU A 36 -8.25 3.48 0.57
N GLY A 37 -9.56 3.43 0.32
CA GLY A 37 -10.12 2.84 -0.90
C GLY A 37 -9.66 3.57 -2.16
N ASP A 38 -9.73 4.90 -2.16
CA ASP A 38 -9.29 5.74 -3.28
C ASP A 38 -7.79 5.56 -3.56
N ARG A 39 -6.96 5.53 -2.50
CA ARG A 39 -5.52 5.29 -2.63
C ARG A 39 -5.19 3.90 -3.16
N ARG A 40 -5.94 2.89 -2.75
CA ARG A 40 -5.78 1.52 -3.29
C ARG A 40 -6.11 1.47 -4.78
N ALA A 41 -7.23 2.06 -5.19
CA ALA A 41 -7.63 2.12 -6.59
C ALA A 41 -6.60 2.89 -7.44
N GLU A 42 -6.08 3.99 -6.95
CA GLU A 42 -5.02 4.76 -7.62
C GLU A 42 -3.75 3.94 -7.82
N LEU A 43 -3.27 3.25 -6.77
CA LEU A 43 -2.07 2.40 -6.85
C LEU A 43 -2.28 1.21 -7.79
N GLU A 44 -3.46 0.61 -7.80
CA GLU A 44 -3.80 -0.46 -8.74
C GLU A 44 -3.74 0.02 -10.19
N HIS A 45 -4.27 1.21 -10.49
CA HIS A 45 -4.16 1.82 -11.82
C HIS A 45 -2.70 2.00 -12.26
N TYR A 46 -1.82 2.49 -11.38
CA TYR A 46 -0.40 2.62 -11.71
C TYR A 46 0.27 1.28 -12.00
N VAL A 47 -0.07 0.23 -11.24
CA VAL A 47 0.45 -1.11 -11.50
C VAL A 47 -0.09 -1.65 -12.83
N GLN A 48 -1.37 -1.47 -13.13
CA GLN A 48 -1.97 -1.90 -14.41
C GLN A 48 -1.32 -1.21 -15.60
N ILE A 49 -1.09 0.10 -15.53
CA ILE A 49 -0.37 0.86 -16.58
C ILE A 49 1.06 0.32 -16.74
N ALA A 50 1.76 0.09 -15.64
CA ALA A 50 3.11 -0.46 -15.67
C ALA A 50 3.15 -1.85 -16.32
N MET A 51 2.25 -2.74 -15.93
CA MET A 51 2.13 -4.08 -16.51
C MET A 51 1.77 -4.03 -17.99
N GLY A 52 0.82 -3.17 -18.38
CA GLY A 52 0.48 -2.95 -19.77
C GLY A 52 1.67 -2.46 -20.61
N SER A 53 2.55 -1.66 -20.03
CA SER A 53 3.73 -1.14 -20.72
C SER A 53 4.78 -2.20 -21.07
N ILE A 54 4.76 -3.35 -20.42
CA ILE A 54 5.71 -4.47 -20.63
C ILE A 54 5.05 -5.72 -21.22
N GLN A 55 3.80 -5.64 -21.67
CA GLN A 55 3.08 -6.81 -22.15
C GLN A 55 3.81 -7.49 -23.31
N ALA A 56 4.36 -6.70 -24.24
CA ALA A 56 5.11 -7.24 -25.37
C ALA A 56 6.38 -7.99 -24.93
N GLU A 57 7.10 -7.45 -23.95
CA GLU A 57 8.28 -8.12 -23.38
C GLU A 57 7.90 -9.38 -22.63
N TYR A 58 6.78 -9.35 -21.89
CA TYR A 58 6.25 -10.52 -21.20
C TYR A 58 5.94 -11.65 -22.18
N ASP A 59 5.22 -11.36 -23.26
CA ASP A 59 4.85 -12.33 -24.29
C ASP A 59 6.10 -12.90 -25.01
N ARG A 60 7.08 -12.05 -25.33
CA ARG A 60 8.36 -12.50 -25.90
C ARG A 60 9.15 -13.41 -24.95
N SER A 61 9.20 -13.06 -23.67
CA SER A 61 9.88 -13.88 -22.65
C SER A 61 9.23 -15.26 -22.52
N ALA A 62 7.91 -15.33 -22.55
CA ALA A 62 7.15 -16.59 -22.54
C ALA A 62 7.47 -17.48 -23.76
N ASN A 63 7.83 -16.87 -24.90
CA ASN A 63 8.24 -17.54 -26.13
C ASN A 63 9.76 -17.77 -26.24
N GLY A 64 10.51 -17.61 -25.14
CA GLY A 64 11.93 -17.95 -25.06
C GLY A 64 12.91 -16.84 -25.38
N ASP A 65 12.46 -15.58 -25.55
CA ASP A 65 13.35 -14.43 -25.70
C ASP A 65 14.05 -14.10 -24.35
N LEU A 66 15.33 -14.42 -24.25
CA LEU A 66 16.12 -14.24 -23.04
C LEU A 66 16.36 -12.76 -22.69
N ASN A 67 16.29 -11.86 -23.65
CA ASN A 67 16.52 -10.42 -23.45
C ASN A 67 15.25 -9.69 -22.98
N ALA A 68 14.09 -10.21 -23.32
CA ALA A 68 12.79 -9.57 -23.04
C ALA A 68 12.60 -9.26 -21.55
N ARG A 69 13.04 -10.15 -20.65
CA ARG A 69 12.97 -9.90 -19.21
C ARG A 69 13.82 -8.70 -18.76
N ALA A 70 15.03 -8.56 -19.30
CA ALA A 70 15.90 -7.44 -18.98
C ALA A 70 15.33 -6.11 -19.51
N GLU A 71 14.75 -6.14 -20.71
CA GLU A 71 14.07 -4.98 -21.31
C GLU A 71 12.84 -4.56 -20.48
N ALA A 72 12.02 -5.50 -20.03
CA ALA A 72 10.89 -5.22 -19.16
C ALA A 72 11.33 -4.56 -17.84
N ILE A 73 12.34 -5.11 -17.18
CA ILE A 73 12.92 -4.54 -15.95
C ILE A 73 13.44 -3.13 -16.20
N ALA A 74 14.18 -2.91 -17.30
CA ALA A 74 14.71 -1.60 -17.67
C ALA A 74 13.60 -0.57 -17.94
N ARG A 75 12.46 -0.99 -18.51
CA ARG A 75 11.28 -0.16 -18.74
C ARG A 75 10.59 0.19 -17.43
N LEU A 76 10.28 -0.82 -16.60
CA LEU A 76 9.63 -0.65 -15.30
C LEU A 76 10.43 0.25 -14.35
N SER A 77 11.77 0.16 -14.37
CA SER A 77 12.64 0.97 -13.52
C SER A 77 12.60 2.47 -13.83
N LYS A 78 12.04 2.87 -14.98
CA LYS A 78 11.90 4.28 -15.39
C LYS A 78 10.54 4.88 -15.06
N ILE A 79 9.57 4.05 -14.61
CA ILE A 79 8.22 4.52 -14.34
C ILE A 79 8.19 5.23 -12.99
N LYS A 80 7.71 6.47 -13.02
CA LYS A 80 7.45 7.30 -11.85
C LYS A 80 6.01 7.78 -11.90
N TYR A 81 5.41 8.04 -10.75
CA TYR A 81 4.07 8.58 -10.66
C TYR A 81 3.96 9.62 -9.53
N GLY A 82 3.07 10.59 -9.69
CA GLY A 82 2.94 11.68 -8.74
C GLY A 82 4.26 12.46 -8.57
N LYS A 83 4.50 12.97 -7.39
CA LYS A 83 5.69 13.77 -7.08
C LYS A 83 6.90 12.89 -6.77
N ASP A 84 6.71 11.86 -5.95
CA ASP A 84 7.81 11.04 -5.37
C ASP A 84 7.54 9.53 -5.51
N GLY A 85 6.49 9.15 -6.27
CA GLY A 85 6.12 7.75 -6.46
C GLY A 85 7.00 7.03 -7.48
N TYR A 86 7.32 5.78 -7.19
CA TYR A 86 8.09 4.90 -8.06
C TYR A 86 7.61 3.45 -7.94
N ILE A 87 7.96 2.65 -8.94
CA ILE A 87 7.67 1.22 -8.94
C ILE A 87 8.95 0.46 -8.60
N PHE A 88 8.80 -0.62 -7.88
CA PHE A 88 9.87 -1.56 -7.55
C PHE A 88 9.39 -3.00 -7.76
N GLY A 89 10.32 -3.93 -7.91
CA GLY A 89 10.01 -5.34 -8.08
C GLY A 89 10.98 -6.26 -7.37
N TYR A 90 10.44 -7.40 -6.94
CA TYR A 90 11.19 -8.53 -6.39
C TYR A 90 10.92 -9.78 -7.21
N ASP A 91 11.89 -10.70 -7.21
CA ASP A 91 11.63 -12.04 -7.70
C ASP A 91 11.01 -12.94 -6.59
N SER A 92 10.78 -14.19 -6.93
CA SER A 92 10.20 -15.17 -6.02
C SER A 92 11.09 -15.51 -4.80
N GLN A 93 12.37 -15.16 -4.84
CA GLN A 93 13.33 -15.34 -3.75
C GLN A 93 13.52 -14.06 -2.91
N VAL A 94 12.69 -13.04 -3.17
CA VAL A 94 12.74 -11.73 -2.50
C VAL A 94 14.06 -10.99 -2.82
N VAL A 95 14.64 -11.22 -4.00
CA VAL A 95 15.75 -10.44 -4.52
C VAL A 95 15.19 -9.22 -5.27
N ARG A 96 15.69 -8.03 -4.97
CA ARG A 96 15.24 -6.80 -5.65
C ARG A 96 15.70 -6.80 -7.09
N LEU A 97 14.75 -6.77 -8.02
CA LEU A 97 15.01 -6.73 -9.46
C LEU A 97 15.24 -5.31 -9.95
N PHE A 98 14.47 -4.36 -9.45
CA PHE A 98 14.57 -2.94 -9.79
C PHE A 98 13.90 -2.05 -8.73
N ARG A 99 14.25 -0.78 -8.79
CA ARG A 99 13.63 0.30 -8.01
C ARG A 99 13.71 1.59 -8.82
N GLY A 100 12.56 2.22 -9.08
CA GLY A 100 12.46 3.31 -10.04
C GLY A 100 13.04 4.66 -9.59
N ASP A 101 13.33 4.83 -8.30
CA ASP A 101 13.95 6.03 -7.75
C ASP A 101 15.48 5.91 -7.59
N SER A 102 16.00 4.68 -7.52
CA SER A 102 17.42 4.43 -7.27
C SER A 102 17.80 3.00 -7.64
N PRO A 103 19.00 2.78 -8.23
CA PRO A 103 19.53 1.44 -8.45
C PRO A 103 20.11 0.80 -7.17
N VAL A 104 20.10 1.51 -6.05
CA VAL A 104 20.61 1.01 -4.77
C VAL A 104 19.90 -0.27 -4.37
N ASP A 105 20.69 -1.25 -3.93
CA ASP A 105 20.23 -2.56 -3.47
C ASP A 105 19.57 -3.45 -4.54
N VAL A 106 19.66 -3.12 -5.82
CA VAL A 106 19.28 -4.04 -6.90
C VAL A 106 20.21 -5.26 -6.87
N GLY A 107 19.63 -6.44 -6.99
CA GLY A 107 20.35 -7.72 -6.87
C GLY A 107 20.54 -8.22 -5.43
N LYS A 108 20.17 -7.44 -4.40
CA LYS A 108 20.24 -7.88 -3.01
C LYS A 108 18.99 -8.62 -2.58
N SER A 109 19.16 -9.63 -1.73
CA SER A 109 18.04 -10.31 -1.07
C SER A 109 17.52 -9.50 0.11
N PHE A 110 16.21 -9.39 0.17
CA PHE A 110 15.47 -8.75 1.27
C PHE A 110 14.67 -9.77 2.09
N ARG A 111 14.93 -11.06 1.85
CA ARG A 111 14.19 -12.17 2.47
C ARG A 111 14.18 -12.10 4.00
N ASP A 112 15.31 -11.76 4.60
CA ASP A 112 15.49 -11.77 6.05
C ASP A 112 15.41 -10.38 6.69
N ARG A 113 15.08 -9.36 5.89
CA ARG A 113 14.90 -8.02 6.38
C ARG A 113 13.55 -7.88 7.09
N ARG A 114 13.61 -7.38 8.33
CA ARG A 114 12.42 -7.04 9.15
C ARG A 114 12.19 -5.52 9.14
N ASP A 115 10.94 -5.15 9.23
CA ASP A 115 10.57 -3.77 9.55
C ASP A 115 10.78 -3.48 11.05
N PRO A 116 10.58 -2.22 11.52
CA PRO A 116 10.69 -1.87 12.94
C PRO A 116 9.73 -2.65 13.86
N SER A 117 8.63 -3.19 13.32
CA SER A 117 7.65 -4.01 14.04
C SER A 117 8.03 -5.49 14.07
N GLY A 118 9.15 -5.88 13.45
CA GLY A 118 9.63 -7.25 13.38
C GLY A 118 9.04 -8.09 12.24
N VAL A 119 8.24 -7.50 11.38
CA VAL A 119 7.56 -8.17 10.25
C VAL A 119 8.48 -8.30 9.06
N TYR A 120 8.44 -9.44 8.38
CA TYR A 120 9.16 -9.68 7.11
C TYR A 120 8.40 -9.08 5.91
N LEU A 121 8.27 -7.76 5.88
CA LEU A 121 7.45 -7.02 4.91
C LEU A 121 7.67 -7.48 3.46
N ASN A 122 8.94 -7.67 3.06
CA ASN A 122 9.23 -8.01 1.66
C ASN A 122 8.80 -9.44 1.30
N ARG A 123 8.75 -10.37 2.26
CA ARG A 123 8.15 -11.70 2.06
C ARG A 123 6.64 -11.60 1.88
N GLU A 124 5.99 -10.80 2.71
CA GLU A 124 4.53 -10.58 2.61
C GLU A 124 4.15 -9.93 1.28
N LEU A 125 4.94 -8.99 0.78
CA LEU A 125 4.73 -8.37 -0.54
C LEU A 125 4.82 -9.40 -1.68
N VAL A 126 5.83 -10.27 -1.66
CA VAL A 126 5.99 -11.33 -2.68
C VAL A 126 4.86 -12.35 -2.59
N GLU A 127 4.46 -12.73 -1.38
CA GLU A 127 3.36 -13.67 -1.17
C GLU A 127 2.02 -13.08 -1.58
N ALA A 128 1.75 -11.80 -1.28
CA ALA A 128 0.58 -11.08 -1.72
C ALA A 128 0.47 -11.05 -3.26
N GLY A 129 1.60 -10.86 -3.93
CA GLY A 129 1.65 -10.92 -5.40
C GLY A 129 1.37 -12.32 -5.97
N ARG A 130 1.74 -13.39 -5.24
CA ARG A 130 1.51 -14.78 -5.66
C ARG A 130 0.07 -15.23 -5.49
N ASN A 131 -0.56 -14.88 -4.39
CA ASN A 131 -1.90 -15.35 -4.03
C ASN A 131 -3.02 -14.39 -4.46
N GLY A 132 -2.69 -13.30 -5.17
CA GLY A 132 -3.64 -12.31 -5.64
C GLY A 132 -4.18 -11.38 -4.54
N SER A 133 -3.58 -11.37 -3.38
CA SER A 133 -3.86 -10.40 -2.31
C SER A 133 -3.11 -9.11 -2.62
N HIS A 134 -3.69 -8.23 -3.40
CA HIS A 134 -3.03 -7.07 -4.04
C HIS A 134 -2.40 -6.05 -3.08
N TYR A 135 -2.63 -6.12 -1.76
CA TYR A 135 -2.20 -5.09 -0.81
C TYR A 135 -1.57 -5.67 0.44
N VAL A 136 -0.51 -5.02 0.90
CA VAL A 136 0.12 -5.26 2.20
C VAL A 136 0.12 -3.95 2.98
N THR A 137 -0.35 -3.99 4.22
CA THR A 137 -0.30 -2.84 5.13
C THR A 137 0.88 -2.99 6.06
N TYR A 138 1.70 -1.97 6.17
CA TYR A 138 2.89 -1.98 7.03
C TYR A 138 3.11 -0.63 7.70
N THR A 139 3.91 -0.62 8.75
CA THR A 139 4.35 0.59 9.45
C THR A 139 5.75 0.96 8.95
N SER A 140 5.89 2.17 8.42
CA SER A 140 7.18 2.75 8.07
C SER A 140 7.48 3.91 9.00
N PRO A 141 8.74 4.06 9.51
CA PRO A 141 9.13 5.30 10.14
C PRO A 141 8.99 6.43 9.12
N LEU A 142 8.42 7.55 9.57
CA LEU A 142 8.35 8.76 8.74
C LEU A 142 9.79 9.15 8.36
N PRO A 143 10.04 9.55 7.12
CA PRO A 143 11.31 10.18 6.77
C PRO A 143 11.46 11.43 7.61
N GLY A 144 12.54 11.50 8.40
CA GLY A 144 12.90 12.66 9.21
C GLY A 144 13.27 13.87 8.39
#